data_341232f14ce688d3187624241a2626ed
#
_entry.id   341232f14ce688d3187624241a2626ed
#
_cell.length_a   1.000
_cell.length_b   1.000
_cell.length_c   1.000
_cell.angle_alpha   90.00
_cell.angle_beta   90.00
_cell.angle_gamma   90.00
#
_symmetry.space_group_name_H-M   'P 1'
#
loop_
_entity.id
_entity.type
_entity.pdbx_description
1 polymer ?
#
loop_
_entity_poly.entity_id
_entity_poly.type
_entity_poly.pdbx_seq_one_letter_code
_entity_poly.pdbx_strand_id
1 'polypeptide(L)'
;MSGRGRCAGSVTCCSTGRPRRAGRSAGFCWKRVAGCGAGADTASVTGSASPQLLRPRALRSGDLVVIASLSGPLPAAYERNVEQAVVVLERMGFRVRRAPLLEAARHRWWSAAPPAEIAAELNGLLRDPEVRAIIASDGGQTVFGYLDLIDIEAIRADPKPILGYSDISLLHLVLYARTGLVGFHADMAVPGFGGNWQTVPATRQAELETLYSRLLTDTEPIGPLPASSSWECWRAGRVEGTLIGGVINRIALVQATRFAVPLERFDGAVLFWEEMGGLASYVWSYLQVMRHGGILDRIAGMVVGVPREIAGLDSPEASPTLSEIVLDVLGDRDIPVLGNVEFGHAGPNLPMPVGIRVALDARQRTLSLLEPAVRGPHAVTEPPS
;
A
#
# COMPACT_ATOMS: atom_id res chain seq x y z
N MET A 1 57.63 8.86 -32.58
CA MET A 1 57.38 9.63 -33.82
C MET A 1 55.91 10.14 -33.63
N SER A 2 55.84 11.36 -33.20
CA SER A 2 55.51 12.63 -33.84
C SER A 2 54.09 12.55 -34.43
N GLY A 3 53.15 13.39 -34.11
CA GLY A 3 53.22 14.79 -33.82
C GLY A 3 51.91 15.41 -33.30
N ARG A 4 52.14 16.53 -32.79
CA ARG A 4 51.24 17.49 -32.11
C ARG A 4 50.27 18.18 -33.08
N GLY A 5 49.12 18.61 -32.54
CA GLY A 5 48.27 19.64 -33.13
C GLY A 5 47.39 20.28 -32.09
N ARG A 6 47.88 21.37 -31.49
CA ARG A 6 47.07 22.32 -30.69
C ARG A 6 46.44 23.36 -31.62
N CYS A 7 45.23 23.76 -31.39
CA CYS A 7 44.72 25.09 -31.71
C CYS A 7 43.91 25.65 -30.57
N ALA A 8 44.43 26.71 -29.97
CA ALA A 8 43.76 27.61 -29.06
C ALA A 8 43.00 28.67 -29.88
N GLY A 9 41.82 29.02 -29.42
CA GLY A 9 41.02 30.15 -29.95
C GLY A 9 40.43 30.91 -28.81
N SER A 10 41.06 31.97 -28.40
CA SER A 10 40.61 33.00 -27.50
C SER A 10 39.53 33.86 -28.18
N VAL A 11 38.44 34.16 -27.50
CA VAL A 11 37.57 35.30 -27.88
C VAL A 11 37.32 36.18 -26.67
N THR A 12 37.60 37.40 -26.89
CA THR A 12 37.73 38.59 -26.09
C THR A 12 36.35 39.11 -25.56
N CYS A 13 36.37 39.60 -24.33
CA CYS A 13 35.36 40.48 -23.76
C CYS A 13 35.16 41.76 -24.58
N CYS A 14 33.95 42.19 -24.76
CA CYS A 14 33.62 43.58 -25.02
C CYS A 14 32.46 44.02 -24.12
N SER A 15 32.78 44.92 -23.21
CA SER A 15 31.90 45.73 -22.40
C SER A 15 31.42 46.93 -23.24
N THR A 16 30.13 47.33 -23.16
CA THR A 16 29.71 48.75 -23.00
C THR A 16 28.17 48.87 -22.99
N GLY A 17 27.67 49.65 -22.06
CA GLY A 17 26.60 50.60 -22.29
C GLY A 17 25.22 50.30 -21.70
N ARG A 18 24.95 50.78 -20.47
CA ARG A 18 23.57 51.17 -20.04
C ARG A 18 23.07 52.37 -20.87
N PRO A 19 21.76 52.47 -21.09
CA PRO A 19 21.06 53.53 -20.38
C PRO A 19 19.70 53.13 -19.71
N ARG A 20 19.38 53.84 -18.66
CA ARG A 20 18.11 53.89 -17.91
C ARG A 20 17.01 54.51 -18.74
N ARG A 21 15.76 54.00 -18.68
CA ARG A 21 14.50 54.77 -18.63
C ARG A 21 13.34 53.95 -18.11
N ALA A 22 12.83 54.41 -17.07
CA ALA A 22 11.46 54.72 -16.59
C ALA A 22 10.27 53.86 -17.12
N GLY A 23 9.64 53.19 -16.20
CA GLY A 23 8.25 53.15 -15.77
C GLY A 23 7.14 52.91 -16.82
N ARG A 24 6.45 51.77 -16.67
CA ARG A 24 4.98 51.70 -16.73
C ARG A 24 4.55 50.37 -16.03
N SER A 25 3.86 50.54 -14.92
CA SER A 25 3.05 49.53 -14.28
C SER A 25 1.87 49.17 -15.17
N ALA A 26 1.84 47.93 -15.71
CA ALA A 26 0.65 47.38 -16.33
C ALA A 26 -0.16 46.65 -15.25
N GLY A 27 -1.16 47.33 -14.71
CA GLY A 27 -2.18 46.73 -13.87
C GLY A 27 -2.98 45.69 -14.68
N PHE A 28 -2.93 44.43 -14.31
CA PHE A 28 -3.86 43.44 -14.85
C PHE A 28 -5.22 43.61 -14.16
N CYS A 29 -6.17 44.22 -14.94
CA CYS A 29 -7.57 44.36 -14.55
C CYS A 29 -8.29 43.03 -14.84
N TRP A 30 -8.66 42.27 -13.78
CA TRP A 30 -9.59 41.17 -13.91
C TRP A 30 -11.00 41.70 -14.17
N LYS A 31 -11.45 41.67 -15.42
CA LYS A 31 -12.87 41.86 -15.74
C LYS A 31 -13.64 40.65 -15.20
N ARG A 32 -14.53 40.91 -14.23
CA ARG A 32 -15.58 39.96 -13.84
C ARG A 32 -16.47 39.70 -15.08
N VAL A 33 -16.50 38.46 -15.52
CA VAL A 33 -17.54 37.95 -16.41
C VAL A 33 -18.74 37.60 -15.52
N ALA A 34 -19.78 38.41 -15.62
CA ALA A 34 -21.04 38.11 -14.95
C ALA A 34 -21.85 37.15 -15.82
N GLY A 35 -22.32 36.09 -15.21
CA GLY A 35 -23.60 35.45 -15.43
C GLY A 35 -23.79 34.64 -16.71
N CYS A 36 -23.69 33.34 -16.64
CA CYS A 36 -24.65 32.42 -17.24
C CYS A 36 -25.02 31.39 -16.19
N GLY A 37 -26.22 31.49 -15.65
CA GLY A 37 -26.82 30.50 -14.79
C GLY A 37 -27.12 29.26 -15.61
N ALA A 38 -26.36 28.19 -15.37
CA ALA A 38 -26.80 26.84 -15.66
C ALA A 38 -26.96 26.19 -14.32
N GLY A 39 -28.20 25.84 -13.95
CA GLY A 39 -28.52 25.07 -12.78
C GLY A 39 -27.76 23.71 -12.84
N ALA A 40 -26.70 23.61 -12.11
CA ALA A 40 -26.16 22.33 -11.77
C ALA A 40 -27.01 21.82 -10.60
N ASP A 41 -27.86 20.83 -10.86
CA ASP A 41 -28.42 20.00 -9.83
C ASP A 41 -27.27 19.45 -8.97
N THR A 42 -27.04 20.11 -7.84
CA THR A 42 -26.29 19.50 -6.75
C THR A 42 -27.18 18.41 -6.20
N ALA A 43 -27.12 17.21 -6.80
CA ALA A 43 -27.57 16.03 -6.13
C ALA A 43 -26.80 16.01 -4.80
N SER A 44 -27.52 16.34 -3.71
CA SER A 44 -27.05 16.13 -2.35
C SER A 44 -26.70 14.65 -2.25
N VAL A 45 -25.41 14.34 -2.18
CA VAL A 45 -24.97 13.01 -1.76
C VAL A 45 -25.38 12.89 -0.29
N THR A 46 -26.61 12.46 -0.10
CA THR A 46 -27.11 12.01 1.21
C THR A 46 -26.14 10.97 1.70
N GLY A 47 -25.62 11.17 2.91
CA GLY A 47 -24.58 10.38 3.54
C GLY A 47 -24.78 8.88 3.34
N SER A 48 -24.04 8.30 2.44
CA SER A 48 -23.93 6.87 2.27
C SER A 48 -23.24 6.35 3.52
N ALA A 49 -23.96 5.56 4.33
CA ALA A 49 -23.34 4.82 5.42
C ALA A 49 -22.09 4.14 4.90
N SER A 50 -21.00 4.22 5.67
CA SER A 50 -19.76 3.54 5.31
C SER A 50 -20.04 2.08 4.99
N PRO A 51 -19.56 1.50 3.87
CA PRO A 51 -19.86 0.12 3.54
C PRO A 51 -19.46 -0.79 4.70
N GLN A 52 -20.33 -1.73 5.03
CA GLN A 52 -20.08 -2.75 6.05
C GLN A 52 -18.81 -3.51 5.68
N LEU A 53 -18.03 -3.90 6.70
CA LEU A 53 -16.80 -4.66 6.48
C LEU A 53 -17.10 -6.00 5.80
N LEU A 54 -16.50 -6.20 4.64
CA LEU A 54 -16.67 -7.40 3.81
C LEU A 54 -15.49 -8.35 4.02
N ARG A 55 -15.72 -9.41 4.81
CA ARG A 55 -14.70 -10.43 5.08
C ARG A 55 -14.79 -11.57 4.07
N PRO A 56 -13.67 -11.98 3.45
CA PRO A 56 -13.61 -13.20 2.68
C PRO A 56 -13.98 -14.42 3.53
N ARG A 57 -14.42 -15.49 2.88
CA ARG A 57 -14.61 -16.79 3.55
C ARG A 57 -13.26 -17.35 3.97
N ALA A 58 -13.16 -17.89 5.18
CA ALA A 58 -12.00 -18.61 5.67
C ALA A 58 -11.61 -19.75 4.70
N LEU A 59 -10.32 -19.86 4.40
CA LEU A 59 -9.77 -20.92 3.58
C LEU A 59 -9.78 -22.26 4.34
N ARG A 60 -9.75 -23.35 3.58
CA ARG A 60 -9.64 -24.72 4.06
C ARG A 60 -8.47 -25.43 3.39
N SER A 61 -8.00 -26.47 4.00
CA SER A 61 -7.02 -27.37 3.34
C SER A 61 -7.58 -27.85 2.00
N GLY A 62 -6.75 -27.80 0.95
CA GLY A 62 -7.11 -28.12 -0.43
C GLY A 62 -7.78 -26.99 -1.22
N ASP A 63 -8.08 -25.84 -0.62
CA ASP A 63 -8.60 -24.67 -1.35
C ASP A 63 -7.54 -24.17 -2.37
N LEU A 64 -8.02 -23.69 -3.51
CA LEU A 64 -7.16 -23.20 -4.59
C LEU A 64 -6.73 -21.75 -4.36
N VAL A 65 -5.44 -21.55 -4.31
CA VAL A 65 -4.79 -20.23 -4.27
C VAL A 65 -4.12 -19.96 -5.62
N VAL A 66 -4.27 -18.75 -6.16
CA VAL A 66 -3.70 -18.41 -7.46
C VAL A 66 -2.64 -17.32 -7.28
N ILE A 67 -1.43 -17.58 -7.81
CA ILE A 67 -0.38 -16.55 -7.93
C ILE A 67 -0.58 -15.83 -9.26
N ALA A 68 -0.75 -14.48 -9.20
CA ALA A 68 -1.07 -13.65 -10.37
C ALA A 68 -0.18 -12.40 -10.45
N SER A 69 0.17 -11.99 -11.68
CA SER A 69 0.89 -10.74 -11.94
C SER A 69 -0.08 -9.57 -12.00
N LEU A 70 -0.36 -8.98 -10.83
CA LEU A 70 -1.32 -7.87 -10.70
C LEU A 70 -0.70 -6.48 -10.98
N SER A 71 0.60 -6.37 -11.17
CA SER A 71 1.28 -5.10 -11.44
C SER A 71 2.50 -5.28 -12.33
N GLY A 72 3.70 -5.45 -11.76
CA GLY A 72 4.94 -5.65 -12.50
C GLY A 72 5.04 -7.02 -13.17
N PRO A 73 5.92 -7.15 -14.18
CA PRO A 73 6.21 -8.42 -14.79
C PRO A 73 7.07 -9.30 -13.86
N LEU A 74 7.03 -10.61 -14.08
CA LEU A 74 7.95 -11.55 -13.45
C LEU A 74 9.22 -11.65 -14.31
N PRO A 75 10.38 -11.12 -13.87
CA PRO A 75 11.64 -11.40 -14.55
C PRO A 75 12.02 -12.87 -14.42
N ALA A 76 12.60 -13.44 -15.48
CA ALA A 76 13.02 -14.86 -15.49
C ALA A 76 13.97 -15.23 -14.33
N ALA A 77 14.73 -14.27 -13.83
CA ALA A 77 15.60 -14.46 -12.66
C ALA A 77 14.85 -14.85 -11.38
N TYR A 78 13.55 -14.56 -11.28
CA TYR A 78 12.70 -14.86 -10.11
C TYR A 78 11.82 -16.10 -10.26
N GLU A 79 11.98 -16.88 -11.32
CA GLU A 79 11.22 -18.12 -11.50
C GLU A 79 11.36 -19.06 -10.32
N ARG A 80 12.60 -19.22 -9.83
CA ARG A 80 12.88 -20.02 -8.64
C ARG A 80 12.15 -19.54 -7.39
N ASN A 81 11.96 -18.21 -7.24
CA ASN A 81 11.22 -17.66 -6.12
C ASN A 81 9.72 -18.03 -6.20
N VAL A 82 9.15 -18.04 -7.40
CA VAL A 82 7.77 -18.52 -7.59
C VAL A 82 7.64 -20.00 -7.22
N GLU A 83 8.59 -20.84 -7.66
CA GLU A 83 8.62 -22.26 -7.30
C GLU A 83 8.70 -22.46 -5.78
N GLN A 84 9.55 -21.71 -5.10
CA GLN A 84 9.64 -21.74 -3.63
C GLN A 84 8.35 -21.27 -2.96
N ALA A 85 7.71 -20.23 -3.48
CA ALA A 85 6.42 -19.76 -2.97
C ALA A 85 5.33 -20.83 -3.08
N VAL A 86 5.28 -21.55 -4.22
CA VAL A 86 4.38 -22.70 -4.40
C VAL A 86 4.61 -23.73 -3.31
N VAL A 87 5.88 -24.15 -3.07
CA VAL A 87 6.22 -25.11 -2.02
C VAL A 87 5.75 -24.66 -0.64
N VAL A 88 5.93 -23.37 -0.30
CA VAL A 88 5.48 -22.83 1.00
C VAL A 88 3.96 -22.90 1.12
N LEU A 89 3.23 -22.48 0.09
CA LEU A 89 1.76 -22.46 0.10
C LEU A 89 1.16 -23.86 0.12
N GLU A 90 1.77 -24.82 -0.59
CA GLU A 90 1.37 -26.23 -0.54
C GLU A 90 1.64 -26.84 0.84
N ARG A 91 2.75 -26.49 1.49
CA ARG A 91 3.04 -26.90 2.88
C ARG A 91 2.02 -26.33 3.88
N MET A 92 1.48 -25.12 3.61
CA MET A 92 0.36 -24.56 4.36
C MET A 92 -0.99 -25.24 4.07
N GLY A 93 -1.02 -26.23 3.17
CA GLY A 93 -2.18 -27.07 2.87
C GLY A 93 -3.03 -26.58 1.71
N PHE A 94 -2.58 -25.62 0.92
CA PHE A 94 -3.34 -25.11 -0.24
C PHE A 94 -2.93 -25.79 -1.55
N ARG A 95 -3.83 -25.83 -2.51
CA ARG A 95 -3.48 -26.11 -3.91
C ARG A 95 -3.07 -24.79 -4.57
N VAL A 96 -2.04 -24.80 -5.39
CA VAL A 96 -1.53 -23.60 -6.03
C VAL A 96 -1.65 -23.68 -7.55
N ARG A 97 -2.11 -22.60 -8.17
CA ARG A 97 -2.13 -22.40 -9.63
C ARG A 97 -1.45 -21.09 -9.96
N ARG A 98 -0.70 -21.07 -11.03
CA ARG A 98 -0.11 -19.87 -11.62
C ARG A 98 -1.09 -19.30 -12.64
N ALA A 99 -1.33 -17.99 -12.59
CA ALA A 99 -2.21 -17.33 -13.53
C ALA A 99 -1.53 -17.16 -14.92
N PRO A 100 -2.31 -17.10 -16.03
CA PRO A 100 -1.76 -17.01 -17.37
C PRO A 100 -0.79 -15.86 -17.62
N LEU A 101 -1.02 -14.66 -17.06
CA LEU A 101 -0.11 -13.52 -17.23
C LEU A 101 1.21 -13.68 -16.45
N LEU A 102 1.23 -14.54 -15.44
CA LEU A 102 2.48 -14.90 -14.76
C LEU A 102 3.35 -15.80 -15.65
N GLU A 103 2.73 -16.73 -16.41
CA GLU A 103 3.41 -17.68 -17.27
C GLU A 103 3.87 -17.06 -18.60
N ALA A 104 3.06 -16.19 -19.16
CA ALA A 104 3.28 -15.58 -20.47
C ALA A 104 3.35 -14.06 -20.34
N ALA A 105 4.48 -13.57 -19.87
CA ALA A 105 4.69 -12.14 -19.72
C ALA A 105 4.48 -11.40 -21.06
N ARG A 106 3.41 -10.61 -21.11
CA ARG A 106 3.11 -9.70 -22.23
C ARG A 106 3.57 -8.29 -21.89
N HIS A 107 4.81 -8.17 -21.47
CA HIS A 107 5.39 -6.94 -20.98
C HIS A 107 4.94 -5.70 -21.76
N ARG A 108 4.40 -4.75 -21.05
CA ARG A 108 4.20 -3.40 -21.56
C ARG A 108 4.92 -2.43 -20.62
N TRP A 109 6.10 -1.96 -21.05
CA TRP A 109 6.96 -1.08 -20.25
C TRP A 109 7.33 -1.77 -18.92
N TRP A 110 6.87 -1.21 -17.80
CA TRP A 110 7.05 -1.72 -16.43
C TRP A 110 5.91 -2.63 -15.96
N SER A 111 4.91 -2.87 -16.80
CA SER A 111 3.71 -3.64 -16.48
C SER A 111 3.80 -5.08 -17.01
N ALA A 112 3.22 -6.03 -16.26
CA ALA A 112 3.15 -7.43 -16.68
C ALA A 112 2.39 -7.61 -18.00
N ALA A 113 1.36 -6.78 -18.25
CA ALA A 113 0.57 -6.72 -19.46
C ALA A 113 -0.08 -5.33 -19.60
N PRO A 114 -0.78 -5.02 -20.71
CA PRO A 114 -1.68 -3.88 -20.76
C PRO A 114 -2.64 -3.89 -19.57
N PRO A 115 -2.93 -2.76 -18.92
CA PRO A 115 -3.78 -2.71 -17.73
C PRO A 115 -5.15 -3.39 -17.89
N ALA A 116 -5.75 -3.30 -19.07
CA ALA A 116 -7.03 -3.95 -19.36
C ALA A 116 -6.94 -5.49 -19.34
N GLU A 117 -5.80 -6.07 -19.72
CA GLU A 117 -5.58 -7.52 -19.67
C GLU A 117 -5.36 -7.99 -18.22
N ILE A 118 -4.63 -7.20 -17.41
CA ILE A 118 -4.49 -7.49 -15.97
C ILE A 118 -5.85 -7.44 -15.28
N ALA A 119 -6.66 -6.43 -15.57
CA ALA A 119 -8.03 -6.35 -15.05
C ALA A 119 -8.89 -7.53 -15.49
N ALA A 120 -8.79 -7.94 -16.74
CA ALA A 120 -9.55 -9.08 -17.27
C ALA A 120 -9.17 -10.38 -16.56
N GLU A 121 -7.86 -10.63 -16.33
CA GLU A 121 -7.39 -11.79 -15.56
C GLU A 121 -7.87 -11.73 -14.11
N LEU A 122 -7.67 -10.59 -13.41
CA LEU A 122 -8.14 -10.41 -12.04
C LEU A 122 -9.65 -10.64 -11.93
N ASN A 123 -10.46 -10.07 -12.81
CA ASN A 123 -11.90 -10.25 -12.82
C ASN A 123 -12.31 -11.70 -13.11
N GLY A 124 -11.56 -12.40 -13.96
CA GLY A 124 -11.72 -13.84 -14.18
C GLY A 124 -11.50 -14.64 -12.90
N LEU A 125 -10.41 -14.35 -12.17
CA LEU A 125 -10.10 -14.99 -10.88
C LEU A 125 -11.14 -14.66 -9.80
N LEU A 126 -11.66 -13.43 -9.77
CA LEU A 126 -12.71 -13.02 -8.84
C LEU A 126 -14.03 -13.79 -9.08
N ARG A 127 -14.38 -14.06 -10.33
CA ARG A 127 -15.61 -14.80 -10.71
C ARG A 127 -15.46 -16.32 -10.63
N ASP A 128 -14.23 -16.85 -10.68
CA ASP A 128 -13.98 -18.30 -10.62
C ASP A 128 -14.29 -18.84 -9.22
N PRO A 129 -15.33 -19.68 -9.04
CA PRO A 129 -15.72 -20.18 -7.72
C PRO A 129 -14.70 -21.14 -7.10
N GLU A 130 -13.81 -21.73 -7.89
CA GLU A 130 -12.76 -22.61 -7.40
C GLU A 130 -11.62 -21.81 -6.74
N VAL A 131 -11.38 -20.57 -7.19
CA VAL A 131 -10.35 -19.70 -6.64
C VAL A 131 -10.79 -19.18 -5.28
N ARG A 132 -9.99 -19.45 -4.24
CA ARG A 132 -10.32 -19.04 -2.88
C ARG A 132 -9.44 -17.90 -2.35
N ALA A 133 -8.24 -17.71 -2.92
CA ALA A 133 -7.38 -16.56 -2.64
C ALA A 133 -6.53 -16.23 -3.87
N ILE A 134 -6.09 -14.97 -3.94
CA ILE A 134 -5.21 -14.46 -4.98
C ILE A 134 -3.97 -13.90 -4.28
N ILE A 135 -2.78 -14.30 -4.73
CA ILE A 135 -1.51 -13.79 -4.20
C ILE A 135 -0.80 -13.05 -5.34
N ALA A 136 -0.49 -11.78 -5.14
CA ALA A 136 0.31 -11.06 -6.11
C ALA A 136 1.70 -11.70 -6.25
N SER A 137 2.18 -11.84 -7.48
CA SER A 137 3.54 -12.34 -7.72
C SER A 137 4.58 -11.35 -7.19
N ASP A 138 4.40 -10.09 -7.50
CA ASP A 138 5.27 -8.98 -7.12
C ASP A 138 4.50 -7.65 -7.13
N GLY A 139 5.16 -6.57 -6.70
CA GLY A 139 4.67 -5.20 -6.79
C GLY A 139 4.84 -4.59 -8.19
N GLY A 140 4.96 -3.26 -8.25
CA GLY A 140 5.15 -2.50 -9.49
C GLY A 140 4.55 -1.10 -9.46
N GLN A 141 4.02 -0.65 -10.64
CA GLN A 141 3.51 0.72 -10.83
C GLN A 141 2.26 0.74 -11.75
N THR A 142 1.43 -0.31 -11.76
CA THR A 142 0.40 -0.49 -12.79
C THR A 142 -1.04 -0.37 -12.28
N VAL A 143 -1.26 -0.59 -10.98
CA VAL A 143 -2.61 -0.71 -10.39
C VAL A 143 -3.50 0.50 -10.70
N PHE A 144 -2.98 1.73 -10.70
CA PHE A 144 -3.75 2.92 -11.12
C PHE A 144 -4.36 2.80 -12.52
N GLY A 145 -3.72 2.03 -13.41
CA GLY A 145 -4.13 1.92 -14.81
C GLY A 145 -5.39 1.08 -15.03
N TYR A 146 -5.87 0.33 -14.03
CA TYR A 146 -7.00 -0.59 -14.20
C TYR A 146 -8.06 -0.54 -13.08
N LEU A 147 -7.95 0.38 -12.15
CA LEU A 147 -8.93 0.51 -11.04
C LEU A 147 -10.37 0.65 -11.51
N ASP A 148 -10.60 1.27 -12.65
CA ASP A 148 -11.92 1.45 -13.27
C ASP A 148 -12.53 0.15 -13.82
N LEU A 149 -11.67 -0.80 -14.12
CA LEU A 149 -12.02 -2.02 -14.83
C LEU A 149 -12.28 -3.19 -13.89
N ILE A 150 -12.13 -2.98 -12.57
CA ILE A 150 -12.33 -4.03 -11.55
C ILE A 150 -13.82 -4.32 -11.39
N ASP A 151 -14.17 -5.59 -11.42
CA ASP A 151 -15.54 -6.07 -11.19
C ASP A 151 -15.89 -6.06 -9.70
N ILE A 152 -16.46 -4.93 -9.27
CA ILE A 152 -16.89 -4.70 -7.88
C ILE A 152 -18.01 -5.67 -7.48
N GLU A 153 -18.89 -6.04 -8.40
CA GLU A 153 -20.00 -6.95 -8.10
C GLU A 153 -19.51 -8.40 -7.89
N ALA A 154 -18.47 -8.83 -8.64
CA ALA A 154 -17.84 -10.12 -8.37
C ALA A 154 -17.21 -10.17 -6.98
N ILE A 155 -16.60 -9.07 -6.52
CA ILE A 155 -16.04 -8.96 -5.17
C ILE A 155 -17.14 -9.04 -4.10
N ARG A 156 -18.27 -8.38 -4.31
CA ARG A 156 -19.41 -8.42 -3.37
C ARG A 156 -20.07 -9.80 -3.31
N ALA A 157 -20.15 -10.47 -4.46
CA ALA A 157 -20.78 -11.78 -4.56
C ALA A 157 -19.95 -12.90 -3.91
N ASP A 158 -18.63 -12.89 -4.10
CA ASP A 158 -17.71 -13.89 -3.52
C ASP A 158 -16.38 -13.23 -3.13
N PRO A 159 -16.33 -12.54 -1.99
CA PRO A 159 -15.12 -11.86 -1.54
C PRO A 159 -13.98 -12.85 -1.30
N LYS A 160 -12.82 -12.57 -1.87
CA LYS A 160 -11.60 -13.39 -1.79
C LYS A 160 -10.46 -12.61 -1.16
N PRO A 161 -9.60 -13.24 -0.33
CA PRO A 161 -8.35 -12.63 0.07
C PRO A 161 -7.50 -12.30 -1.16
N ILE A 162 -6.99 -11.07 -1.22
CA ILE A 162 -5.96 -10.66 -2.18
C ILE A 162 -4.75 -10.28 -1.33
N LEU A 163 -3.67 -11.05 -1.43
CA LEU A 163 -2.45 -10.81 -0.64
C LEU A 163 -1.44 -10.03 -1.48
N GLY A 164 -0.82 -9.05 -0.88
CA GLY A 164 0.26 -8.29 -1.48
C GLY A 164 0.51 -6.98 -0.77
N TYR A 165 1.63 -6.35 -1.08
CA TYR A 165 2.04 -5.03 -0.62
C TYR A 165 2.59 -4.21 -1.79
N SER A 166 3.34 -3.15 -1.56
CA SER A 166 3.85 -2.29 -2.63
C SER A 166 2.70 -1.66 -3.44
N ASP A 167 2.69 -1.77 -4.75
CA ASP A 167 1.61 -1.24 -5.60
C ASP A 167 0.23 -1.86 -5.30
N ILE A 168 0.21 -3.08 -4.74
CA ILE A 168 -1.03 -3.77 -4.34
C ILE A 168 -1.72 -3.08 -3.15
N SER A 169 -0.99 -2.30 -2.36
CA SER A 169 -1.59 -1.46 -1.31
C SER A 169 -2.68 -0.53 -1.85
N LEU A 170 -2.48 0.00 -3.06
CA LEU A 170 -3.47 0.83 -3.73
C LEU A 170 -4.76 0.06 -4.01
N LEU A 171 -4.63 -1.21 -4.46
CA LEU A 171 -5.78 -2.08 -4.67
C LEU A 171 -6.55 -2.31 -3.37
N HIS A 172 -5.85 -2.60 -2.27
CA HIS A 172 -6.47 -2.78 -0.95
C HIS A 172 -7.24 -1.55 -0.49
N LEU A 173 -6.63 -0.36 -0.59
CA LEU A 173 -7.26 0.90 -0.18
C LEU A 173 -8.53 1.18 -0.98
N VAL A 174 -8.48 1.01 -2.31
CA VAL A 174 -9.62 1.28 -3.18
C VAL A 174 -10.75 0.26 -2.98
N LEU A 175 -10.43 -1.02 -2.85
CA LEU A 175 -11.42 -2.06 -2.61
C LEU A 175 -12.06 -1.93 -1.22
N TYR A 176 -11.27 -1.63 -0.19
CA TYR A 176 -11.81 -1.33 1.13
C TYR A 176 -12.74 -0.11 1.10
N ALA A 177 -12.34 0.98 0.45
CA ALA A 177 -13.16 2.18 0.34
C ALA A 177 -14.50 1.93 -0.37
N ARG A 178 -14.50 1.13 -1.46
CA ARG A 178 -15.67 0.91 -2.33
C ARG A 178 -16.59 -0.22 -1.89
N THR A 179 -16.04 -1.23 -1.23
CA THR A 179 -16.79 -2.46 -0.91
C THR A 179 -16.73 -2.85 0.56
N GLY A 180 -15.81 -2.28 1.32
CA GLY A 180 -15.49 -2.75 2.67
C GLY A 180 -14.63 -4.01 2.69
N LEU A 181 -14.11 -4.49 1.54
CA LEU A 181 -13.30 -5.71 1.48
C LEU A 181 -12.07 -5.57 2.38
N VAL A 182 -11.85 -6.54 3.25
CA VAL A 182 -10.61 -6.65 4.03
C VAL A 182 -9.44 -6.81 3.07
N GLY A 183 -8.48 -5.89 3.13
CA GLY A 183 -7.23 -5.96 2.38
C GLY A 183 -6.19 -6.78 3.15
N PHE A 184 -5.37 -7.55 2.44
CA PHE A 184 -4.30 -8.35 3.04
C PHE A 184 -2.95 -7.77 2.61
N HIS A 185 -2.54 -6.67 3.28
CA HIS A 185 -1.18 -6.14 3.11
C HIS A 185 -0.21 -7.12 3.77
N ALA A 186 0.35 -8.00 2.96
CA ALA A 186 1.01 -9.23 3.38
C ALA A 186 2.02 -9.68 2.32
N ASP A 187 2.84 -10.67 2.59
CA ASP A 187 3.85 -11.15 1.66
C ASP A 187 3.27 -11.58 0.31
N MET A 188 4.05 -11.33 -0.73
CA MET A 188 3.81 -11.73 -2.11
C MET A 188 4.61 -13.00 -2.45
N ALA A 189 4.37 -13.57 -3.61
CA ALA A 189 5.03 -14.80 -3.99
C ALA A 189 6.55 -14.62 -4.11
N VAL A 190 7.01 -13.65 -4.91
CA VAL A 190 8.43 -13.49 -5.24
C VAL A 190 9.26 -12.93 -4.09
N PRO A 191 8.98 -11.71 -3.59
CA PRO A 191 9.83 -11.13 -2.54
C PRO A 191 9.58 -11.75 -1.16
N GLY A 192 8.37 -12.24 -0.90
CA GLY A 192 7.95 -12.78 0.39
C GLY A 192 8.20 -14.29 0.51
N PHE A 193 7.18 -15.10 0.18
CA PHE A 193 7.20 -16.56 0.36
C PHE A 193 8.39 -17.23 -0.31
N GLY A 194 8.75 -16.82 -1.52
CA GLY A 194 9.85 -17.38 -2.31
C GLY A 194 11.20 -16.67 -2.12
N GLY A 195 11.20 -15.50 -1.49
CA GLY A 195 12.39 -14.68 -1.26
C GLY A 195 12.77 -14.57 0.20
N ASN A 196 12.27 -13.55 0.89
CA ASN A 196 12.65 -13.22 2.26
C ASN A 196 12.45 -14.38 3.25
N TRP A 197 11.40 -15.19 3.10
CA TRP A 197 11.18 -16.36 3.96
C TRP A 197 12.27 -17.40 3.83
N GLN A 198 12.93 -17.49 2.69
CA GLN A 198 14.02 -18.44 2.48
C GLN A 198 15.34 -17.99 3.13
N THR A 199 15.41 -16.75 3.61
CA THR A 199 16.61 -16.17 4.22
C THR A 199 16.58 -16.15 5.74
N VAL A 200 15.42 -16.45 6.36
CA VAL A 200 15.29 -16.47 7.83
C VAL A 200 15.46 -17.88 8.40
N PRO A 201 15.79 -18.01 9.72
CA PRO A 201 15.86 -19.29 10.38
C PRO A 201 14.56 -20.11 10.25
N ALA A 202 14.66 -21.42 10.21
CA ALA A 202 13.52 -22.33 10.07
C ALA A 202 12.44 -22.12 11.15
N THR A 203 12.84 -21.76 12.37
CA THR A 203 11.91 -21.42 13.47
C THR A 203 11.06 -20.21 13.12
N ARG A 204 11.68 -19.14 12.56
CA ARG A 204 10.95 -17.94 12.13
C ARG A 204 10.06 -18.22 10.94
N GLN A 205 10.51 -19.05 9.99
CA GLN A 205 9.69 -19.49 8.87
C GLN A 205 8.43 -20.22 9.36
N ALA A 206 8.56 -21.15 10.32
CA ALA A 206 7.43 -21.87 10.89
C ALA A 206 6.44 -20.96 11.66
N GLU A 207 6.94 -19.93 12.36
CA GLU A 207 6.11 -18.91 12.99
C GLU A 207 5.29 -18.13 11.94
N LEU A 208 5.93 -17.71 10.85
CA LEU A 208 5.25 -17.00 9.76
C LEU A 208 4.22 -17.90 9.08
N GLU A 209 4.54 -19.15 8.77
CA GLU A 209 3.59 -20.11 8.22
C GLU A 209 2.36 -20.28 9.13
N THR A 210 2.58 -20.40 10.42
CA THR A 210 1.51 -20.49 11.41
C THR A 210 0.67 -19.21 11.43
N LEU A 211 1.30 -18.04 11.44
CA LEU A 211 0.61 -16.75 11.45
C LEU A 211 -0.23 -16.54 10.20
N TYR A 212 0.33 -16.80 9.02
CA TYR A 212 -0.38 -16.65 7.74
C TYR A 212 -1.49 -17.69 7.57
N SER A 213 -1.26 -18.94 8.01
CA SER A 213 -2.31 -19.96 8.04
C SER A 213 -3.49 -19.49 8.90
N ARG A 214 -3.23 -19.04 10.12
CA ARG A 214 -4.26 -18.51 11.02
C ARG A 214 -4.98 -17.30 10.43
N LEU A 215 -4.25 -16.36 9.80
CA LEU A 215 -4.84 -15.19 9.15
C LEU A 215 -5.90 -15.57 8.10
N LEU A 216 -5.64 -16.65 7.37
CA LEU A 216 -6.48 -17.08 6.24
C LEU A 216 -7.55 -18.10 6.63
N THR A 217 -7.40 -18.79 7.77
CA THR A 217 -8.29 -19.90 8.18
C THR A 217 -9.08 -19.65 9.46
N ASP A 218 -8.53 -18.85 10.39
CA ASP A 218 -9.17 -18.67 11.71
C ASP A 218 -10.28 -17.66 11.65
N THR A 219 -11.42 -18.01 12.22
CA THR A 219 -12.59 -17.15 12.36
C THR A 219 -12.66 -16.42 13.70
N GLU A 220 -11.64 -16.61 14.52
CA GLU A 220 -11.42 -15.92 15.78
C GLU A 220 -10.24 -14.95 15.66
N PRO A 221 -10.15 -13.92 16.50
CA PRO A 221 -9.04 -12.98 16.50
C PRO A 221 -7.69 -13.69 16.66
N ILE A 222 -6.69 -13.27 15.91
CA ILE A 222 -5.32 -13.77 16.06
C ILE A 222 -4.71 -13.31 17.39
N GLY A 223 -5.09 -12.12 17.85
CA GLY A 223 -4.49 -11.50 19.03
C GLY A 223 -3.18 -10.78 18.70
N PRO A 224 -2.21 -10.77 19.63
CA PRO A 224 -0.94 -10.06 19.44
C PRO A 224 -0.13 -10.62 18.26
N LEU A 225 0.37 -9.73 17.43
CA LEU A 225 1.38 -10.08 16.44
C LEU A 225 2.73 -10.35 17.14
N PRO A 226 3.58 -11.25 16.60
CA PRO A 226 4.87 -11.56 17.19
C PRO A 226 5.81 -10.35 17.05
N ALA A 227 5.99 -9.62 18.13
CA ALA A 227 6.87 -8.47 18.19
C ALA A 227 8.34 -8.91 18.18
N SER A 228 9.18 -8.14 17.50
CA SER A 228 10.63 -8.31 17.54
C SER A 228 11.31 -7.21 18.36
N SER A 229 12.63 -7.36 18.55
CA SER A 229 13.44 -6.33 19.22
C SER A 229 13.61 -5.04 18.41
N SER A 230 13.28 -5.05 17.11
CA SER A 230 13.35 -3.88 16.25
C SER A 230 12.27 -2.84 16.54
N TRP A 231 11.14 -3.25 17.13
CA TRP A 231 10.02 -2.34 17.38
C TRP A 231 10.38 -1.25 18.37
N GLU A 232 10.07 -0.03 18.02
CA GLU A 232 10.41 1.16 18.78
C GLU A 232 9.17 1.96 19.16
N CYS A 233 9.11 2.37 20.42
CA CYS A 233 8.12 3.34 20.89
C CYS A 233 8.60 4.76 20.56
N TRP A 234 8.11 5.36 19.47
CA TRP A 234 8.45 6.73 19.13
C TRP A 234 7.59 7.75 19.90
N ARG A 235 6.34 7.43 20.16
CA ARG A 235 5.48 8.17 21.10
C ARG A 235 4.60 7.18 21.87
N ALA A 236 4.66 7.26 23.19
CA ALA A 236 3.90 6.36 24.06
C ALA A 236 2.40 6.62 23.99
N GLY A 237 1.61 5.61 24.26
CA GLY A 237 0.16 5.67 24.32
C GLY A 237 -0.46 4.32 23.93
N ARG A 238 -1.77 4.23 24.15
CA ARG A 238 -2.59 3.07 23.80
C ARG A 238 -3.86 3.51 23.11
N VAL A 239 -4.26 2.78 22.06
CA VAL A 239 -5.49 3.05 21.31
C VAL A 239 -6.02 1.76 20.69
N GLU A 240 -7.33 1.73 20.48
CA GLU A 240 -7.99 0.77 19.61
C GLU A 240 -8.62 1.50 18.43
N GLY A 241 -8.48 0.95 17.23
CA GLY A 241 -9.00 1.58 16.01
C GLY A 241 -9.01 0.63 14.82
N THR A 242 -9.58 1.07 13.73
CA THR A 242 -9.53 0.34 12.46
C THR A 242 -8.15 0.47 11.85
N LEU A 243 -7.53 -0.65 11.48
CA LEU A 243 -6.24 -0.66 10.80
C LEU A 243 -6.43 -0.27 9.33
N ILE A 244 -5.78 0.79 8.89
CA ILE A 244 -5.83 1.26 7.50
C ILE A 244 -4.46 1.76 7.08
N GLY A 245 -4.01 1.43 5.87
CA GLY A 245 -2.71 1.90 5.42
C GLY A 245 -2.15 1.12 4.22
N GLY A 246 -0.83 1.16 4.09
CA GLY A 246 -0.05 0.57 2.99
C GLY A 246 1.22 1.36 2.72
N VAL A 247 1.67 1.41 1.47
CA VAL A 247 2.81 2.27 1.07
C VAL A 247 2.40 3.73 1.14
N ILE A 248 3.19 4.58 1.81
CA ILE A 248 2.82 5.97 2.10
C ILE A 248 2.54 6.78 0.82
N ASN A 249 3.34 6.61 -0.23
CA ASN A 249 3.12 7.32 -1.48
C ASN A 249 1.78 6.89 -2.15
N ARG A 250 1.35 5.63 -2.01
CA ARG A 250 0.06 5.16 -2.54
C ARG A 250 -1.10 5.75 -1.75
N ILE A 251 -0.97 5.87 -0.42
CA ILE A 251 -1.95 6.55 0.42
C ILE A 251 -2.10 8.01 0.00
N ALA A 252 -0.99 8.73 -0.18
CA ALA A 252 -1.00 10.13 -0.56
C ALA A 252 -1.57 10.36 -1.97
N LEU A 253 -1.14 9.55 -2.95
CA LEU A 253 -1.52 9.73 -4.35
C LEU A 253 -2.99 9.38 -4.64
N VAL A 254 -3.53 8.35 -3.99
CA VAL A 254 -4.92 7.93 -4.23
C VAL A 254 -5.90 9.02 -3.83
N GLN A 255 -5.57 9.85 -2.85
CA GLN A 255 -6.44 10.94 -2.38
C GLN A 255 -6.65 12.05 -3.43
N ALA A 256 -5.76 12.17 -4.42
CA ALA A 256 -5.92 13.09 -5.53
C ALA A 256 -6.76 12.53 -6.68
N THR A 257 -7.37 11.36 -6.52
CA THR A 257 -8.12 10.66 -7.56
C THR A 257 -9.59 10.47 -7.18
N ARG A 258 -10.42 10.07 -8.14
CA ARG A 258 -11.81 9.66 -7.87
C ARG A 258 -11.93 8.38 -7.03
N PHE A 259 -10.82 7.71 -6.78
CA PHE A 259 -10.71 6.53 -5.93
C PHE A 259 -10.26 6.87 -4.50
N ALA A 260 -10.27 8.14 -4.15
CA ALA A 260 -9.91 8.61 -2.82
C ALA A 260 -10.64 7.79 -1.74
N VAL A 261 -9.89 7.42 -0.71
CA VAL A 261 -10.48 6.83 0.48
C VAL A 261 -11.24 7.93 1.21
N PRO A 262 -12.54 7.79 1.49
CA PRO A 262 -13.30 8.78 2.25
C PRO A 262 -12.63 9.10 3.57
N LEU A 263 -12.54 10.39 3.93
CA LEU A 263 -11.84 10.83 5.14
C LEU A 263 -12.41 10.21 6.41
N GLU A 264 -13.70 9.92 6.42
CA GLU A 264 -14.43 9.29 7.53
C GLU A 264 -13.91 7.87 7.84
N ARG A 265 -13.23 7.22 6.87
CA ARG A 265 -12.57 5.93 7.09
C ARG A 265 -11.34 6.03 7.98
N PHE A 266 -10.78 7.22 8.11
CA PHE A 266 -9.64 7.48 8.99
C PHE A 266 -10.05 7.94 10.40
N ASP A 267 -11.35 8.14 10.66
CA ASP A 267 -11.82 8.56 11.97
C ASP A 267 -11.49 7.51 13.04
N GLY A 268 -10.63 7.85 13.99
CA GLY A 268 -10.17 6.95 15.03
C GLY A 268 -9.33 5.77 14.54
N ALA A 269 -8.85 5.79 13.30
CA ALA A 269 -8.08 4.68 12.73
C ALA A 269 -6.66 4.61 13.32
N VAL A 270 -6.08 3.41 13.27
CA VAL A 270 -4.64 3.18 13.40
C VAL A 270 -4.07 3.14 11.99
N LEU A 271 -3.37 4.21 11.61
CA LEU A 271 -2.73 4.31 10.31
C LEU A 271 -1.41 3.53 10.33
N PHE A 272 -1.27 2.55 9.42
CA PHE A 272 0.02 1.92 9.19
C PHE A 272 0.59 2.33 7.83
N TRP A 273 1.89 2.50 7.75
CA TRP A 273 2.54 2.78 6.49
C TRP A 273 4.02 2.38 6.48
N GLU A 274 4.52 2.13 5.29
CA GLU A 274 5.93 1.89 5.01
C GLU A 274 6.34 2.60 3.71
N GLU A 275 7.62 2.67 3.41
CA GLU A 275 8.14 3.22 2.17
C GLU A 275 9.46 2.57 1.78
N MET A 276 9.69 2.52 0.48
CA MET A 276 10.90 2.00 -0.12
C MET A 276 11.43 2.94 -1.19
N GLY A 277 12.73 3.16 -1.17
CA GLY A 277 13.42 3.98 -2.17
C GLY A 277 13.13 5.48 -2.04
N GLY A 278 13.70 6.26 -2.94
CA GLY A 278 13.52 7.71 -2.95
C GLY A 278 14.32 8.44 -1.88
N LEU A 279 13.79 9.57 -1.42
CA LEU A 279 14.45 10.48 -0.49
C LEU A 279 13.65 10.63 0.81
N ALA A 280 14.33 10.84 1.93
CA ALA A 280 13.69 11.19 3.21
C ALA A 280 12.74 12.40 3.09
N SER A 281 13.08 13.38 2.25
CA SER A 281 12.23 14.53 1.96
C SER A 281 10.92 14.17 1.24
N TYR A 282 10.88 13.07 0.49
CA TYR A 282 9.63 12.59 -0.11
C TYR A 282 8.70 12.00 0.95
N VAL A 283 9.25 11.24 1.92
CA VAL A 283 8.47 10.75 3.07
C VAL A 283 7.84 11.92 3.84
N TRP A 284 8.66 12.93 4.16
CA TRP A 284 8.16 14.16 4.79
C TRP A 284 7.05 14.82 3.96
N SER A 285 7.24 14.92 2.63
CA SER A 285 6.26 15.52 1.73
C SER A 285 4.94 14.74 1.70
N TYR A 286 4.99 13.40 1.66
CA TYR A 286 3.78 12.56 1.70
C TYR A 286 3.03 12.70 3.03
N LEU A 287 3.76 12.76 4.14
CA LEU A 287 3.17 13.04 5.46
C LEU A 287 2.50 14.42 5.49
N GLN A 288 3.13 15.46 4.91
CA GLN A 288 2.53 16.80 4.78
C GLN A 288 1.27 16.78 3.91
N VAL A 289 1.28 16.04 2.80
CA VAL A 289 0.06 15.86 1.95
C VAL A 289 -1.06 15.23 2.77
N MET A 290 -0.77 14.19 3.56
CA MET A 290 -1.78 13.56 4.43
C MET A 290 -2.25 14.48 5.56
N ARG A 291 -1.36 15.32 6.11
CA ARG A 291 -1.71 16.34 7.11
C ARG A 291 -2.65 17.38 6.51
N HIS A 292 -2.26 18.01 5.41
CA HIS A 292 -3.07 19.03 4.73
C HIS A 292 -4.37 18.45 4.13
N GLY A 293 -4.37 17.16 3.77
CA GLY A 293 -5.56 16.43 3.34
C GLY A 293 -6.49 16.01 4.48
N GLY A 294 -6.13 16.27 5.75
CA GLY A 294 -6.96 15.99 6.92
C GLY A 294 -6.91 14.54 7.43
N ILE A 295 -6.09 13.66 6.82
CA ILE A 295 -5.95 12.27 7.26
C ILE A 295 -5.30 12.22 8.66
N LEU A 296 -4.17 12.93 8.82
CA LEU A 296 -3.45 12.89 10.10
C LEU A 296 -4.26 13.49 11.25
N ASP A 297 -5.23 14.36 10.97
CA ASP A 297 -6.09 14.92 12.00
C ASP A 297 -7.13 13.93 12.54
N ARG A 298 -7.41 12.88 11.80
CA ARG A 298 -8.48 11.91 12.09
C ARG A 298 -8.00 10.63 12.75
N ILE A 299 -6.73 10.25 12.50
CA ILE A 299 -6.18 9.00 13.06
C ILE A 299 -5.98 9.09 14.56
N ALA A 300 -6.11 7.95 15.24
CA ALA A 300 -5.91 7.83 16.68
C ALA A 300 -4.57 7.18 17.06
N GLY A 301 -3.86 6.58 16.09
CA GLY A 301 -2.55 5.98 16.30
C GLY A 301 -1.82 5.75 14.97
N MET A 302 -0.52 5.48 15.05
CA MET A 302 0.31 5.24 13.87
C MET A 302 1.27 4.07 14.09
N VAL A 303 1.43 3.24 13.06
CA VAL A 303 2.41 2.15 13.00
C VAL A 303 3.26 2.35 11.75
N VAL A 304 4.57 2.43 11.91
CA VAL A 304 5.51 2.71 10.83
C VAL A 304 6.38 1.48 10.58
N GLY A 305 6.43 1.05 9.33
CA GLY A 305 7.26 -0.07 8.90
C GLY A 305 8.75 0.28 8.89
N VAL A 306 9.59 -0.75 8.77
CA VAL A 306 11.04 -0.57 8.61
C VAL A 306 11.31 0.09 7.25
N PRO A 307 11.96 1.25 7.20
CA PRO A 307 12.29 1.92 5.94
C PRO A 307 13.33 1.10 5.17
N ARG A 308 13.22 1.09 3.84
CA ARG A 308 14.20 0.41 2.99
C ARG A 308 14.70 1.32 1.87
N GLU A 309 16.02 1.41 1.74
CA GLU A 309 16.69 2.12 0.63
C GLU A 309 16.23 3.59 0.46
N ILE A 310 15.95 4.28 1.56
CA ILE A 310 15.54 5.69 1.55
C ILE A 310 16.78 6.55 1.77
N ALA A 311 17.24 7.22 0.72
CA ALA A 311 18.40 8.09 0.81
C ALA A 311 18.12 9.29 1.73
N GLY A 312 19.10 9.61 2.58
CA GLY A 312 18.98 10.65 3.60
C GLY A 312 18.46 10.16 4.96
N LEU A 313 18.17 8.85 5.10
CA LEU A 313 18.02 8.19 6.40
C LEU A 313 19.30 7.39 6.78
N ASP A 314 20.22 7.23 5.83
CA ASP A 314 21.40 6.36 5.98
C ASP A 314 22.58 7.04 6.68
N SER A 315 22.48 8.34 7.00
CA SER A 315 23.54 9.12 7.65
C SER A 315 23.03 9.80 8.92
N PRO A 316 23.23 9.19 10.08
CA PRO A 316 22.74 9.73 11.36
C PRO A 316 23.29 11.12 11.72
N GLU A 317 24.41 11.53 11.12
CA GLU A 317 25.12 12.76 11.46
C GLU A 317 24.61 14.01 10.71
N ALA A 318 23.89 13.82 9.58
CA ALA A 318 23.50 14.92 8.70
C ALA A 318 22.04 14.90 8.26
N SER A 319 21.26 13.91 8.67
CA SER A 319 19.89 13.69 8.22
C SER A 319 18.97 13.42 9.41
N PRO A 320 17.70 13.85 9.35
CA PRO A 320 16.75 13.47 10.39
C PRO A 320 16.53 11.96 10.38
N THR A 321 16.31 11.36 11.54
CA THR A 321 15.80 9.99 11.65
C THR A 321 14.37 9.93 11.14
N LEU A 322 13.88 8.74 10.79
CA LEU A 322 12.49 8.58 10.39
C LEU A 322 11.52 8.98 11.51
N SER A 323 11.86 8.68 12.76
CA SER A 323 11.06 9.08 13.91
C SER A 323 10.97 10.60 14.07
N GLU A 324 12.07 11.34 13.85
CA GLU A 324 12.07 12.81 13.87
C GLU A 324 11.17 13.38 12.77
N ILE A 325 11.24 12.85 11.54
CA ILE A 325 10.36 13.26 10.44
C ILE A 325 8.88 13.06 10.81
N VAL A 326 8.54 11.89 11.32
CA VAL A 326 7.16 11.56 11.70
C VAL A 326 6.65 12.47 12.82
N LEU A 327 7.46 12.62 13.86
CA LEU A 327 7.08 13.41 15.04
C LEU A 327 7.00 14.91 14.73
N ASP A 328 7.87 15.43 13.85
CA ASP A 328 7.79 16.81 13.35
C ASP A 328 6.47 17.07 12.63
N VAL A 329 6.07 16.20 11.72
CA VAL A 329 4.83 16.38 10.96
C VAL A 329 3.59 16.20 11.83
N LEU A 330 3.61 15.27 12.79
CA LEU A 330 2.50 15.09 13.74
C LEU A 330 2.36 16.28 14.70
N GLY A 331 3.46 17.00 15.00
CA GLY A 331 3.45 18.15 15.90
C GLY A 331 2.91 17.79 17.28
N ASP A 332 1.99 18.63 17.80
CA ASP A 332 1.41 18.51 19.15
C ASP A 332 0.32 17.41 19.27
N ARG A 333 0.05 16.65 18.23
CA ARG A 333 -0.93 15.56 18.30
C ARG A 333 -0.42 14.44 19.21
N ASP A 334 -1.14 14.19 20.29
CA ASP A 334 -0.80 13.18 21.30
C ASP A 334 -1.43 11.81 20.92
N ILE A 335 -0.90 11.19 19.84
CA ILE A 335 -1.29 9.84 19.42
C ILE A 335 -0.11 8.88 19.57
N PRO A 336 -0.34 7.60 19.95
CA PRO A 336 0.73 6.60 20.01
C PRO A 336 1.35 6.36 18.63
N VAL A 337 2.68 6.25 18.60
CA VAL A 337 3.45 5.92 17.39
C VAL A 337 4.40 4.78 17.69
N LEU A 338 4.21 3.67 16.98
CA LEU A 338 5.08 2.48 17.01
C LEU A 338 5.87 2.43 15.70
N GLY A 339 7.19 2.42 15.80
CA GLY A 339 8.09 2.39 14.65
C GLY A 339 8.82 1.07 14.47
N ASN A 340 9.44 0.91 13.30
CA ASN A 340 10.28 -0.22 12.91
C ASN A 340 9.59 -1.58 13.00
N VAL A 341 8.31 -1.64 12.67
CA VAL A 341 7.53 -2.88 12.62
C VAL A 341 7.81 -3.61 11.30
N GLU A 342 8.04 -4.92 11.33
CA GLU A 342 8.44 -5.69 10.16
C GLU A 342 7.25 -5.95 9.24
N PHE A 343 6.92 -5.00 8.41
CA PHE A 343 6.01 -5.15 7.27
C PHE A 343 6.46 -4.27 6.10
N GLY A 344 6.03 -4.58 4.90
CA GLY A 344 6.41 -3.89 3.66
C GLY A 344 7.70 -4.43 3.03
N HIS A 345 8.54 -3.55 2.50
CA HIS A 345 9.69 -3.94 1.69
C HIS A 345 10.88 -4.49 2.47
N ALA A 346 10.89 -4.38 3.79
CA ALA A 346 11.96 -4.89 4.65
C ALA A 346 11.73 -6.33 5.16
N GLY A 347 10.72 -7.03 4.64
CA GLY A 347 10.27 -8.37 5.05
C GLY A 347 11.33 -9.37 5.54
N PRO A 348 10.91 -10.54 6.04
CA PRO A 348 9.57 -11.14 5.91
C PRO A 348 8.51 -10.40 6.72
N ASN A 349 7.32 -10.32 6.16
CA ASN A 349 6.30 -9.41 6.62
C ASN A 349 5.37 -9.98 7.68
N LEU A 350 5.10 -9.19 8.71
CA LEU A 350 3.89 -9.36 9.49
C LEU A 350 2.68 -8.90 8.65
N PRO A 351 1.60 -9.66 8.59
CA PRO A 351 0.43 -9.25 7.83
C PRO A 351 -0.32 -8.12 8.53
N MET A 352 -0.68 -7.10 7.74
CA MET A 352 -1.43 -5.91 8.20
C MET A 352 -2.79 -5.89 7.49
N PRO A 353 -3.82 -6.56 8.04
CA PRO A 353 -5.12 -6.63 7.40
C PRO A 353 -5.87 -5.30 7.48
N VAL A 354 -6.11 -4.67 6.31
CA VAL A 354 -6.80 -3.39 6.17
C VAL A 354 -8.29 -3.56 6.50
N GLY A 355 -8.82 -2.73 7.37
CA GLY A 355 -10.24 -2.66 7.68
C GLY A 355 -10.64 -3.34 8.97
N ILE A 356 -9.80 -4.18 9.60
CA ILE A 356 -10.13 -4.80 10.89
C ILE A 356 -9.73 -3.94 12.08
N ARG A 357 -10.32 -4.20 13.23
CA ARG A 357 -9.96 -3.52 14.48
C ARG A 357 -8.67 -4.09 15.07
N VAL A 358 -7.84 -3.18 15.58
CA VAL A 358 -6.58 -3.50 16.26
C VAL A 358 -6.46 -2.74 17.57
N ALA A 359 -5.66 -3.27 18.50
CA ALA A 359 -5.17 -2.54 19.67
C ALA A 359 -3.67 -2.29 19.49
N LEU A 360 -3.27 -1.03 19.59
CA LEU A 360 -1.91 -0.55 19.60
C LEU A 360 -1.54 -0.09 21.01
N ASP A 361 -0.48 -0.66 21.59
CA ASP A 361 0.19 -0.10 22.76
C ASP A 361 1.66 0.16 22.40
N ALA A 362 1.97 1.40 22.08
CA ALA A 362 3.31 1.78 21.63
C ALA A 362 4.35 1.64 22.74
N ARG A 363 3.99 1.90 24.01
CA ARG A 363 4.89 1.75 25.16
C ARG A 363 5.29 0.28 25.38
N GLN A 364 4.32 -0.64 25.28
CA GLN A 364 4.56 -2.07 25.43
C GLN A 364 5.09 -2.69 24.13
N ARG A 365 5.13 -1.93 23.04
CA ARG A 365 5.51 -2.40 21.70
C ARG A 365 4.66 -3.60 21.28
N THR A 366 3.34 -3.46 21.37
CA THR A 366 2.38 -4.50 20.98
C THR A 366 1.38 -3.94 19.97
N LEU A 367 1.07 -4.79 18.99
CA LEU A 367 -0.02 -4.59 18.04
C LEU A 367 -0.84 -5.89 18.00
N SER A 368 -2.12 -5.81 18.34
CA SER A 368 -3.01 -6.98 18.43
C SER A 368 -4.15 -6.86 17.44
N LEU A 369 -4.42 -7.93 16.70
CA LEU A 369 -5.59 -8.04 15.83
C LEU A 369 -6.78 -8.46 16.69
N LEU A 370 -7.79 -7.59 16.81
CA LEU A 370 -8.95 -7.78 17.69
C LEU A 370 -10.12 -8.48 17.00
N GLU A 371 -10.03 -8.66 15.69
CA GLU A 371 -11.07 -9.27 14.86
C GLU A 371 -10.43 -10.25 13.87
N PRO A 372 -11.18 -11.29 13.43
CA PRO A 372 -10.69 -12.15 12.36
C PRO A 372 -10.72 -11.41 11.01
N ALA A 373 -9.74 -11.69 10.17
CA ALA A 373 -9.66 -11.13 8.80
C ALA A 373 -10.60 -11.83 7.81
N VAL A 374 -11.04 -13.04 8.14
CA VAL A 374 -11.93 -13.89 7.36
C VAL A 374 -13.19 -14.25 8.15
N ARG A 375 -14.22 -14.77 7.47
CA ARG A 375 -15.48 -15.19 8.12
C ARG A 375 -15.71 -16.69 8.00
N GLY A 376 -16.47 -17.23 8.92
CA GLY A 376 -16.93 -18.61 8.87
C GLY A 376 -17.90 -18.91 7.71
N PRO A 377 -18.14 -20.18 7.39
CA PRO A 377 -18.93 -20.60 6.24
C PRO A 377 -20.41 -20.18 6.30
N HIS A 378 -20.93 -19.84 7.47
CA HIS A 378 -22.36 -19.56 7.70
C HIS A 378 -22.70 -18.10 8.03
N ALA A 379 -21.72 -17.20 8.04
CA ALA A 379 -22.03 -15.78 8.18
C ALA A 379 -22.55 -15.23 6.84
N VAL A 380 -23.86 -15.38 6.62
CA VAL A 380 -24.57 -14.71 5.53
C VAL A 380 -24.55 -13.22 5.86
N THR A 381 -24.04 -12.39 4.95
CA THR A 381 -24.35 -10.96 4.99
C THR A 381 -25.85 -10.83 4.72
N GLU A 382 -26.65 -10.51 5.73
CA GLU A 382 -28.02 -10.08 5.46
C GLU A 382 -27.96 -8.90 4.50
N PRO A 383 -28.76 -8.91 3.42
CA PRO A 383 -28.83 -7.75 2.54
C PRO A 383 -29.36 -6.56 3.37
N PRO A 384 -28.91 -5.34 3.12
CA PRO A 384 -29.43 -4.15 3.78
C PRO A 384 -30.93 -4.06 3.53
N SER A 385 -31.69 -3.97 4.61
CA SER A 385 -33.15 -3.71 4.65
C SER A 385 -33.49 -2.34 4.09
#